data_9e968b91f6a2a84aa76957243c04fbf1
#
_entry.id   9e968b91f6a2a84aa76957243c04fbf1
#
_cell.length_a   1.000
_cell.length_b   1.000
_cell.length_c   1.000
_cell.angle_alpha   90.00
_cell.angle_beta   90.00
_cell.angle_gamma   90.00
#
_symmetry.space_group_name_H-M   'P 1'
#
loop_
_entity.id
_entity.type
_entity.pdbx_description
1 polymer ?
#
loop_
_entity_poly.entity_id
_entity_poly.type
_entity_poly.pdbx_seq_one_letter_code
_entity_poly.pdbx_strand_id
1 'polypeptide(L)'
;MYRPEIKVVDCTIRDGGLMNKWNFSKEMVKEVFHGLAQAGVDYAELGYRVDKKMFSPEEFGPWRFCDEKDLRDVAYECDTKVSVMCDVGRTDYNAFLPADESIVK
;
A
#
# COMPACT_ATOMS: atom_id res chain seq x y z
N MET A 1 26.07 -11.99 -0.78
CA MET A 1 26.39 -11.36 -2.07
C MET A 1 25.22 -10.45 -2.48
N TYR A 2 25.52 -9.20 -2.78
CA TYR A 2 24.49 -8.26 -3.23
C TYR A 2 24.07 -8.55 -4.66
N ARG A 3 22.76 -8.67 -4.89
CA ARG A 3 22.16 -9.01 -6.19
C ARG A 3 21.17 -7.90 -6.55
N PRO A 4 21.60 -6.83 -7.24
CA PRO A 4 20.74 -5.67 -7.54
C PRO A 4 19.55 -5.99 -8.46
N GLU A 5 19.62 -7.10 -9.20
CA GLU A 5 18.52 -7.57 -10.04
C GLU A 5 17.39 -8.22 -9.23
N ILE A 6 17.63 -8.55 -7.96
CA ILE A 6 16.61 -9.13 -7.08
C ILE A 6 16.00 -8.01 -6.25
N LYS A 7 14.68 -7.89 -6.28
CA LYS A 7 13.94 -6.91 -5.50
C LYS A 7 13.09 -7.60 -4.45
N VAL A 8 13.00 -6.99 -3.28
CA VAL A 8 12.20 -7.50 -2.16
C VAL A 8 10.93 -6.69 -2.06
N VAL A 9 9.79 -7.38 -2.03
CA VAL A 9 8.48 -6.77 -1.80
C VAL A 9 7.96 -7.28 -0.46
N ASP A 10 7.68 -6.36 0.46
CA ASP A 10 7.04 -6.69 1.73
C ASP A 10 5.53 -6.54 1.59
N CYS A 11 4.78 -7.54 2.02
CA CYS A 11 3.32 -7.58 1.92
C CYS A 11 2.66 -7.63 3.30
N THR A 12 3.36 -7.26 4.37
CA THR A 12 2.89 -7.42 5.75
C THR A 12 1.54 -6.75 5.98
N ILE A 13 1.40 -5.50 5.59
CA ILE A 13 0.14 -4.75 5.81
C ILE A 13 -0.97 -5.28 4.90
N ARG A 14 -0.69 -5.52 3.63
CA ARG A 14 -1.69 -6.06 2.71
C ARG A 14 -2.21 -7.40 3.19
N ASP A 15 -1.34 -8.31 3.57
CA ASP A 15 -1.72 -9.66 4.01
C ASP A 15 -2.33 -9.64 5.41
N GLY A 16 -1.74 -8.86 6.33
CA GLY A 16 -2.22 -8.73 7.71
C GLY A 16 -3.63 -8.15 7.82
N GLY A 17 -4.07 -7.40 6.84
CA GLY A 17 -5.42 -6.84 6.81
C GLY A 17 -6.54 -7.86 6.78
N LEU A 18 -6.24 -9.12 6.44
CA LEU A 18 -7.22 -10.21 6.52
C LEU A 18 -7.71 -10.43 7.96
N MET A 19 -6.92 -10.04 8.96
CA MET A 19 -7.27 -10.21 10.37
C MET A 19 -8.22 -9.13 10.89
N ASN A 20 -8.15 -7.91 10.34
CA ASN A 20 -8.87 -6.74 10.88
C ASN A 20 -9.55 -5.90 9.80
N LYS A 21 -9.81 -6.47 8.64
CA LYS A 21 -10.42 -5.79 7.49
C LYS A 21 -9.65 -4.54 7.04
N TRP A 22 -8.32 -4.60 7.11
CA TRP A 22 -7.39 -3.52 6.73
C TRP A 22 -7.58 -2.24 7.54
N ASN A 23 -7.95 -2.39 8.80
CA ASN A 23 -8.20 -1.27 9.70
C ASN A 23 -7.01 -1.02 10.63
N PHE A 24 -5.84 -0.81 10.04
CA PHE A 24 -4.64 -0.38 10.78
C PHE A 24 -4.61 1.13 10.91
N SER A 25 -4.09 1.65 12.03
CA SER A 25 -3.88 3.08 12.18
C SER A 25 -2.78 3.58 11.23
N LYS A 26 -2.86 4.84 10.84
CA LYS A 26 -1.79 5.47 10.04
C LYS A 26 -0.46 5.43 10.77
N GLU A 27 -0.46 5.58 12.09
CA GLU A 27 0.74 5.52 12.90
C GLU A 27 1.44 4.16 12.78
N MET A 28 0.67 3.07 12.88
CA MET A 28 1.22 1.73 12.74
C MET A 28 1.78 1.49 11.33
N VAL A 29 1.03 1.84 10.31
CA VAL A 29 1.46 1.66 8.92
C VAL A 29 2.72 2.50 8.63
N LYS A 30 2.76 3.72 9.13
CA LYS A 30 3.91 4.60 9.02
C LYS A 30 5.16 3.98 9.68
N GLU A 31 5.02 3.46 10.89
CA GLU A 31 6.15 2.80 11.58
C GLU A 31 6.66 1.58 10.83
N VAL A 32 5.74 0.75 10.33
CA VAL A 32 6.11 -0.42 9.52
C VAL A 32 6.82 0.02 8.24
N PHE A 33 6.26 0.98 7.52
CA PHE A 33 6.85 1.46 6.26
C PHE A 33 8.25 2.04 6.48
N HIS A 34 8.42 2.90 7.48
CA HIS A 34 9.72 3.50 7.76
C HIS A 34 10.74 2.48 8.27
N GLY A 35 10.31 1.47 9.02
CA GLY A 35 11.15 0.34 9.42
C GLY A 35 11.63 -0.46 8.22
N LEU A 36 10.74 -0.74 7.26
CA LEU A 36 11.10 -1.42 6.02
C LEU A 36 12.10 -0.60 5.19
N ALA A 37 11.90 0.72 5.13
CA ALA A 37 12.80 1.62 4.43
C ALA A 37 14.19 1.62 5.06
N GLN A 38 14.29 1.63 6.38
CA GLN A 38 15.56 1.53 7.10
C GLN A 38 16.27 0.20 6.84
N ALA A 39 15.50 -0.86 6.66
CA ALA A 39 16.04 -2.19 6.36
C ALA A 39 16.44 -2.36 4.89
N GLY A 40 16.15 -1.37 4.03
CA GLY A 40 16.53 -1.41 2.62
C GLY A 40 15.58 -2.24 1.74
N VAL A 41 14.35 -2.46 2.16
CA VAL A 41 13.34 -3.17 1.35
C VAL A 41 12.97 -2.31 0.15
N ASP A 42 12.83 -2.92 -1.02
CA ASP A 42 12.60 -2.18 -2.27
C ASP A 42 11.17 -1.68 -2.42
N TYR A 43 10.18 -2.52 -2.08
CA TYR A 43 8.75 -2.21 -2.22
C TYR A 43 8.00 -2.62 -0.96
N ALA A 44 7.02 -1.80 -0.56
CA ALA A 44 6.06 -2.16 0.48
C ALA A 44 4.66 -2.12 -0.11
N GLU A 45 3.98 -3.27 -0.10
CA GLU A 45 2.60 -3.39 -0.56
C GLU A 45 1.68 -3.13 0.62
N LEU A 46 1.10 -1.94 0.66
CA LEU A 46 0.40 -1.43 1.84
C LEU A 46 -1.08 -1.82 1.90
N GLY A 47 -1.60 -2.42 0.86
CA GLY A 47 -2.97 -2.89 0.87
C GLY A 47 -3.52 -3.09 -0.52
N TYR A 48 -4.84 -2.96 -0.62
CA TYR A 48 -5.59 -3.08 -1.87
C TYR A 48 -6.08 -1.73 -2.34
N ARG A 49 -6.39 -1.66 -3.62
CA ARG A 49 -7.14 -0.53 -4.16
C ARG A 49 -8.40 -1.08 -4.84
N VAL A 50 -9.43 -1.33 -4.02
CA VAL A 50 -10.70 -1.89 -4.49
C VAL A 50 -11.72 -0.79 -4.79
N ASP A 51 -12.72 -1.14 -5.60
CA ASP A 51 -13.81 -0.24 -5.96
C ASP A 51 -14.73 0.01 -4.76
N LYS A 52 -14.88 1.27 -4.37
CA LYS A 52 -15.74 1.69 -3.24
C LYS A 52 -17.22 1.44 -3.49
N LYS A 53 -17.62 1.18 -4.74
CA LYS A 53 -18.99 0.79 -5.08
C LYS A 53 -19.25 -0.67 -4.73
N MET A 54 -18.23 -1.51 -4.71
CA MET A 54 -18.32 -2.94 -4.40
C MET A 54 -18.03 -3.23 -2.93
N PHE A 55 -17.18 -2.42 -2.29
CA PHE A 55 -16.75 -2.59 -0.91
C PHE A 55 -16.98 -1.29 -0.14
N SER A 56 -17.68 -1.39 1.00
CA SER A 56 -18.02 -0.19 1.78
C SER A 56 -16.85 0.32 2.61
N PRO A 57 -16.50 1.61 2.51
CA PRO A 57 -15.52 2.21 3.42
C PRO A 57 -15.93 2.20 4.90
N GLU A 58 -17.21 1.97 5.18
CA GLU A 58 -17.71 1.80 6.56
C GLU A 58 -17.38 0.43 7.13
N GLU A 59 -17.26 -0.59 6.27
CA GLU A 59 -16.97 -1.95 6.68
C GLU A 59 -15.47 -2.25 6.70
N PHE A 60 -14.72 -1.69 5.74
CA PHE A 60 -13.29 -1.94 5.56
C PHE A 60 -12.48 -0.71 5.90
N GLY A 61 -11.29 -0.92 6.47
CA GLY A 61 -10.38 0.17 6.81
C GLY A 61 -9.71 0.80 5.58
N PRO A 62 -8.95 1.89 5.80
CA PRO A 62 -8.38 2.68 4.70
C PRO A 62 -7.41 1.91 3.81
N TRP A 63 -6.77 0.85 4.32
CA TRP A 63 -5.79 0.06 3.57
C TRP A 63 -6.43 -0.97 2.63
N ARG A 64 -7.75 -1.09 2.65
CA ARG A 64 -8.49 -1.80 1.60
C ARG A 64 -8.59 -0.95 0.32
N PHE A 65 -8.53 0.37 0.46
CA PHE A 65 -8.69 1.32 -0.63
C PHE A 65 -7.39 2.01 -1.03
N CYS A 66 -6.46 2.17 -0.10
CA CYS A 66 -5.16 2.81 -0.31
C CYS A 66 -5.27 4.09 -1.13
N ASP A 67 -6.12 5.02 -0.67
CA ASP A 67 -6.26 6.32 -1.30
C ASP A 67 -4.91 7.05 -1.31
N GLU A 68 -4.66 7.81 -2.35
CA GLU A 68 -3.39 8.51 -2.56
C GLU A 68 -2.98 9.34 -1.33
N LYS A 69 -3.95 10.03 -0.73
CA LYS A 69 -3.70 10.85 0.47
C LYS A 69 -3.20 10.00 1.64
N ASP A 70 -3.85 8.86 1.90
CA ASP A 70 -3.47 7.98 3.02
C ASP A 70 -2.07 7.42 2.80
N LEU A 71 -1.75 7.03 1.57
CA LEU A 71 -0.42 6.55 1.22
C LEU A 71 0.64 7.64 1.41
N ARG A 72 0.36 8.87 1.00
CA ARG A 72 1.29 9.99 1.15
C ARG A 72 1.54 10.36 2.60
N ASP A 73 0.54 10.18 3.46
CA ASP A 73 0.66 10.48 4.88
C ASP A 73 1.62 9.53 5.59
N VAL A 74 1.83 8.32 5.08
CA VAL A 74 2.68 7.30 5.72
C VAL A 74 3.99 7.06 4.98
N ALA A 75 4.04 7.24 3.68
CA ALA A 75 5.17 6.83 2.82
C ALA A 75 5.91 8.03 2.23
N TYR A 76 6.38 8.93 3.08
CA TYR A 76 7.12 10.11 2.66
C TYR A 76 8.61 9.98 3.03
N GLU A 77 9.45 10.67 2.25
CA GLU A 77 10.91 10.79 2.50
C GLU A 77 11.65 9.45 2.65
N CYS A 78 11.23 8.45 1.86
CA CYS A 78 11.85 7.13 1.88
C CYS A 78 12.15 6.64 0.46
N ASP A 79 13.20 5.83 0.35
CA ASP A 79 13.57 5.20 -0.93
C ASP A 79 12.71 3.97 -1.26
N THR A 80 12.09 3.35 -0.24
CA THR A 80 11.16 2.25 -0.45
C THR A 80 9.95 2.73 -1.23
N LYS A 81 9.60 2.00 -2.28
CA LYS A 81 8.48 2.34 -3.16
C LYS A 81 7.18 1.73 -2.65
N VAL A 82 6.08 2.44 -2.86
CA VAL A 82 4.74 1.97 -2.48
C VAL A 82 4.15 1.15 -3.60
N SER A 83 3.57 0.02 -3.25
CA SER A 83 2.79 -0.80 -4.15
C SER A 83 1.42 -1.12 -3.53
N VAL A 84 0.44 -1.43 -4.36
CA VAL A 84 -0.90 -1.84 -3.93
C VAL A 84 -1.37 -3.01 -4.76
N MET A 85 -2.19 -3.87 -4.16
CA MET A 85 -2.79 -5.00 -4.85
C MET A 85 -4.04 -4.56 -5.62
N CYS A 86 -4.14 -4.96 -6.86
CA CYS A 86 -5.31 -4.72 -7.70
C CYS A 86 -5.90 -6.04 -8.15
N ASP A 87 -7.04 -6.41 -7.58
CA ASP A 87 -7.75 -7.62 -7.98
C ASP A 87 -8.53 -7.38 -9.28
N VAL A 88 -8.42 -8.30 -10.21
CA VAL A 88 -9.19 -8.25 -11.45
C VAL A 88 -10.69 -8.30 -11.12
N GLY A 89 -11.44 -7.35 -11.67
CA GLY A 89 -12.88 -7.27 -11.46
C GLY A 89 -13.33 -6.59 -10.17
N ARG A 90 -12.37 -6.18 -9.32
CA ARG A 90 -12.69 -5.53 -8.03
C ARG A 90 -12.05 -4.14 -7.89
N THR A 91 -11.33 -3.70 -8.90
CA THR A 91 -10.60 -2.44 -8.89
C THR A 91 -11.20 -1.48 -9.91
N ASP A 92 -11.43 -0.23 -9.49
CA ASP A 92 -11.80 0.84 -10.41
C ASP A 92 -10.52 1.43 -11.01
N TYR A 93 -10.18 1.01 -12.22
CA TYR A 93 -8.97 1.46 -12.90
C TYR A 93 -8.99 2.95 -13.26
N ASN A 94 -10.17 3.56 -13.30
CA ASN A 94 -10.29 5.00 -13.57
C ASN A 94 -9.93 5.86 -12.36
N ALA A 95 -9.85 5.26 -11.17
CA ALA A 95 -9.48 5.98 -9.95
C ALA A 95 -7.96 6.14 -9.79
N PHE A 96 -7.15 5.53 -10.65
CA PHE A 96 -5.70 5.66 -10.59
C PHE A 96 -5.23 6.98 -11.21
N LEU A 97 -4.30 7.64 -10.53
CA LEU A 97 -3.61 8.80 -11.09
C LEU A 97 -2.56 8.33 -12.11
N PRO A 98 -2.18 9.20 -13.05
CA PRO A 98 -1.03 8.93 -13.91
C PRO A 98 0.23 8.61 -13.08
N ALA A 99 1.12 7.82 -13.67
CA ALA A 99 2.31 7.34 -12.96
C ALA A 99 3.21 8.47 -12.42
N ASP A 100 3.26 9.59 -13.10
CA ASP A 100 4.05 10.77 -12.69
C ASP A 100 3.38 11.58 -11.57
N GLU A 101 2.08 11.34 -11.31
CA GLU A 101 1.32 12.03 -10.28
C GLU A 101 1.06 11.14 -9.06
N SER A 102 1.25 9.83 -9.19
CA SER A 102 0.96 8.86 -8.12
C SER A 102 2.19 8.52 -7.30
N ILE A 103 1.99 8.28 -5.99
CA ILE A 103 3.03 7.71 -5.14
C ILE A 103 3.19 6.21 -5.38
N VAL A 104 2.17 5.54 -5.92
CA VAL A 104 2.23 4.11 -6.26
C VAL A 104 3.15 3.90 -7.46
N LYS A 105 4.04 2.90 -7.37
CA LYS A 105 5.04 2.59 -8.41
C LYS A 105 4.97 1.13 -8.85
#